data_a4ccc0174ef0148a949270144b77138c
#
_entry.id   a4ccc0174ef0148a949270144b77138c
#
_cell.length_a   1.000
_cell.length_b   1.000
_cell.length_c   1.000
_cell.angle_alpha   90.00
_cell.angle_beta   90.00
_cell.angle_gamma   90.00
#
_symmetry.space_group_name_H-M   'P 1'
#
loop_
_entity.id
_entity.type
_entity.pdbx_description
1 polymer ?
#
loop_
_entity_poly.entity_id
_entity_poly.type
_entity_poly.pdbx_seq_one_letter_code
_entity_poly.pdbx_strand_id
1 'polypeptide(L)'
;IGPGCSELPQLLIARCQEQAHQLLLIDSAEMLALLPVSNGIRHIAGRFPDCPELLEEFAGRVDALLCYSVFHYIFTESNVWRFLDQALSLLAPGGAMLLGDIPNISKRKRFFASATGIEYHKAFTGRDEVPEVHFNHVEPDQIDDAVVLAILARCRNAGFDAYVVPQDAALPMANRREDIVITRP
;
A
#
# COMPACT_ATOMS: atom_id res chain seq x y z
N ILE A 1 5.39 4.15 -5.46
CA ILE A 1 6.18 4.48 -4.26
C ILE A 1 6.58 3.19 -3.59
N GLY A 2 7.88 3.02 -3.27
CA GLY A 2 8.42 1.83 -2.63
C GLY A 2 8.26 0.55 -3.46
N PRO A 3 8.63 0.55 -4.76
CA PRO A 3 8.40 -0.63 -5.60
C PRO A 3 9.20 -1.86 -5.15
N GLY A 4 10.30 -1.68 -4.44
CA GLY A 4 11.24 -2.76 -4.21
C GLY A 4 11.85 -3.26 -5.51
N CYS A 5 12.28 -4.52 -5.54
CA CYS A 5 12.90 -5.15 -6.73
C CYS A 5 12.33 -6.54 -7.08
N SER A 6 11.15 -6.87 -6.53
CA SER A 6 10.47 -8.15 -6.76
C SER A 6 9.84 -8.24 -8.18
N GLU A 7 9.00 -9.22 -8.39
CA GLU A 7 8.30 -9.43 -9.66
C GLU A 7 7.34 -8.29 -10.02
N LEU A 8 6.62 -7.73 -9.03
CA LEU A 8 5.60 -6.70 -9.25
C LEU A 8 6.15 -5.47 -9.99
N PRO A 9 7.24 -4.80 -9.56
CA PRO A 9 7.77 -3.65 -10.30
C PRO A 9 8.26 -4.02 -11.70
N GLN A 10 8.78 -5.22 -11.93
CA GLN A 10 9.21 -5.67 -13.25
C GLN A 10 8.01 -5.81 -14.21
N LEU A 11 6.90 -6.38 -13.74
CA LEU A 11 5.65 -6.47 -14.50
C LEU A 11 5.05 -5.09 -14.79
N LEU A 12 5.09 -4.17 -13.83
CA LEU A 12 4.63 -2.79 -14.04
C LEU A 12 5.48 -2.06 -15.08
N ILE A 13 6.80 -2.21 -15.02
CA ILE A 13 7.72 -1.64 -16.02
C ILE A 13 7.38 -2.18 -17.41
N ALA A 14 7.28 -3.50 -17.57
CA ALA A 14 6.93 -4.12 -18.84
C ALA A 14 5.58 -3.62 -19.36
N ARG A 15 4.57 -3.54 -18.49
CA ARG A 15 3.23 -3.06 -18.86
C ARG A 15 3.23 -1.60 -19.28
N CYS A 16 3.96 -0.73 -18.56
CA CYS A 16 4.07 0.68 -18.93
C CYS A 16 4.79 0.86 -20.27
N GLN A 17 5.81 0.06 -20.55
CA GLN A 17 6.50 0.07 -21.85
C GLN A 17 5.57 -0.34 -23.00
N GLU A 18 4.83 -1.45 -22.84
CA GLU A 18 3.85 -1.90 -23.85
C GLU A 18 2.79 -0.84 -24.16
N GLN A 19 2.37 -0.09 -23.16
CA GLN A 19 1.32 0.92 -23.27
C GLN A 19 1.85 2.31 -23.56
N ALA A 20 3.18 2.48 -23.69
CA ALA A 20 3.84 3.79 -23.82
C ALA A 20 3.50 4.77 -22.68
N HIS A 21 3.27 4.25 -21.46
CA HIS A 21 3.05 5.06 -20.26
C HIS A 21 4.38 5.56 -19.69
N GLN A 22 4.33 6.72 -19.04
CA GLN A 22 5.41 7.23 -18.23
C GLN A 22 5.31 6.60 -16.82
N LEU A 23 6.42 6.13 -16.27
CA LEU A 23 6.47 5.52 -14.94
C LEU A 23 7.57 6.16 -14.09
N LEU A 24 7.21 6.60 -12.89
CA LEU A 24 8.13 7.08 -11.86
C LEU A 24 8.26 6.03 -10.78
N LEU A 25 9.49 5.62 -10.48
CA LEU A 25 9.80 4.68 -9.40
C LEU A 25 10.59 5.39 -8.33
N ILE A 26 10.04 5.44 -7.10
CA ILE A 26 10.66 6.12 -5.96
C ILE A 26 11.00 5.07 -4.91
N ASP A 27 12.28 4.86 -4.67
CA ASP A 27 12.80 3.92 -3.66
C ASP A 27 14.25 4.26 -3.30
N SER A 28 14.90 3.45 -2.46
CA SER A 28 16.34 3.56 -2.23
C SER A 28 17.14 3.31 -3.52
N ALA A 29 18.33 3.89 -3.60
CA ALA A 29 19.19 3.72 -4.76
C ALA A 29 19.54 2.25 -5.02
N GLU A 30 19.69 1.47 -3.95
CA GLU A 30 20.00 0.03 -4.01
C GLU A 30 18.88 -0.77 -4.65
N MET A 31 17.61 -0.51 -4.28
CA MET A 31 16.46 -1.18 -4.86
C MET A 31 16.27 -0.81 -6.33
N LEU A 32 16.38 0.49 -6.64
CA LEU A 32 16.25 0.98 -8.01
C LEU A 32 17.33 0.45 -8.95
N ALA A 33 18.55 0.23 -8.45
CA ALA A 33 19.66 -0.32 -9.24
C ALA A 33 19.40 -1.75 -9.75
N LEU A 34 18.47 -2.49 -9.12
CA LEU A 34 18.07 -3.84 -9.51
C LEU A 34 16.94 -3.87 -10.54
N LEU A 35 16.38 -2.70 -10.89
CA LEU A 35 15.29 -2.59 -11.83
C LEU A 35 15.77 -2.15 -13.22
N PRO A 36 15.08 -2.57 -14.31
CA PRO A 36 15.43 -2.18 -15.66
C PRO A 36 15.34 -0.66 -15.87
N VAL A 37 16.34 -0.11 -16.54
CA VAL A 37 16.32 1.28 -17.02
C VAL A 37 15.90 1.30 -18.47
N SER A 38 14.90 2.11 -18.82
CA SER A 38 14.40 2.21 -20.19
C SER A 38 13.69 3.55 -20.43
N ASN A 39 13.39 3.85 -21.70
CA ASN A 39 12.63 5.04 -22.05
C ASN A 39 11.25 5.06 -21.38
N GLY A 40 10.86 6.22 -20.86
CA GLY A 40 9.58 6.40 -20.16
C GLY A 40 9.61 5.94 -18.69
N ILE A 41 10.69 5.32 -18.23
CA ILE A 41 10.86 4.90 -16.83
C ILE A 41 11.89 5.79 -16.16
N ARG A 42 11.48 6.52 -15.11
CA ARG A 42 12.34 7.41 -14.34
C ARG A 42 12.54 6.85 -12.93
N HIS A 43 13.77 6.63 -12.54
CA HIS A 43 14.17 6.23 -11.20
C HIS A 43 14.50 7.47 -10.37
N ILE A 44 13.92 7.57 -9.18
CA ILE A 44 14.13 8.65 -8.23
C ILE A 44 14.57 8.04 -6.91
N ALA A 45 15.87 8.12 -6.65
CA ALA A 45 16.43 7.65 -5.40
C ALA A 45 16.04 8.62 -4.27
N GLY A 46 15.31 8.12 -3.28
CA GLY A 46 14.85 8.92 -2.16
C GLY A 46 13.72 8.26 -1.39
N ARG A 47 13.36 8.91 -0.28
CA ARG A 47 12.25 8.48 0.57
C ARG A 47 11.07 9.42 0.36
N PHE A 48 9.96 8.88 -0.17
CA PHE A 48 8.74 9.68 -0.27
C PHE A 48 8.14 9.91 1.14
N PRO A 49 7.67 11.14 1.50
CA PRO A 49 7.51 12.31 0.64
C PRO A 49 8.68 13.32 0.66
N ASP A 50 9.87 12.92 1.07
CA ASP A 50 11.03 13.82 1.18
C ASP A 50 11.70 14.06 -0.20
N CYS A 51 10.88 14.35 -1.21
CA CYS A 51 11.26 14.59 -2.61
C CYS A 51 10.60 15.88 -3.11
N PRO A 52 11.01 17.07 -2.63
CA PRO A 52 10.32 18.34 -2.93
C PRO A 52 10.25 18.67 -4.41
N GLU A 53 11.33 18.43 -5.15
CA GLU A 53 11.38 18.68 -6.60
C GLU A 53 10.35 17.84 -7.37
N LEU A 54 10.19 16.57 -6.98
CA LEU A 54 9.18 15.69 -7.57
C LEU A 54 7.77 16.17 -7.23
N LEU A 55 7.54 16.56 -5.97
CA LEU A 55 6.23 17.03 -5.53
C LEU A 55 5.83 18.29 -6.31
N GLU A 56 6.76 19.21 -6.56
CA GLU A 56 6.53 20.41 -7.36
C GLU A 56 6.29 20.07 -8.84
N GLU A 57 7.11 19.20 -9.42
CA GLU A 57 7.05 18.82 -10.83
C GLU A 57 5.74 18.09 -11.18
N PHE A 58 5.25 17.21 -10.29
CA PHE A 58 4.11 16.31 -10.56
C PHE A 58 2.83 16.67 -9.81
N ALA A 59 2.76 17.80 -9.15
CA ALA A 59 1.54 18.25 -8.46
C ALA A 59 0.32 18.24 -9.39
N GLY A 60 -0.71 17.45 -9.06
CA GLY A 60 -1.93 17.35 -9.84
C GLY A 60 -1.79 16.72 -11.24
N ARG A 61 -0.73 15.94 -11.49
CA ARG A 61 -0.40 15.40 -12.82
C ARG A 61 -0.26 13.88 -12.89
N VAL A 62 -0.43 13.17 -11.77
CA VAL A 62 -0.28 11.71 -11.69
C VAL A 62 -1.64 11.06 -11.87
N ASP A 63 -1.82 10.26 -12.92
CA ASP A 63 -3.06 9.55 -13.22
C ASP A 63 -3.25 8.31 -12.32
N ALA A 64 -2.16 7.63 -11.98
CA ALA A 64 -2.20 6.45 -11.11
C ALA A 64 -1.00 6.44 -10.15
N LEU A 65 -1.27 6.21 -8.85
CA LEU A 65 -0.26 6.08 -7.82
C LEU A 65 -0.42 4.73 -7.12
N LEU A 66 0.68 3.97 -7.06
CA LEU A 66 0.72 2.68 -6.37
C LEU A 66 1.68 2.74 -5.19
N CYS A 67 1.18 2.33 -4.02
CA CYS A 67 1.98 2.04 -2.81
C CYS A 67 1.53 0.68 -2.28
N TYR A 68 2.27 -0.38 -2.60
CA TYR A 68 1.88 -1.77 -2.34
C TYR A 68 2.89 -2.48 -1.45
N SER A 69 2.44 -3.10 -0.37
CA SER A 69 3.28 -3.78 0.65
C SER A 69 4.29 -2.86 1.36
N VAL A 70 4.06 -1.55 1.40
CA VAL A 70 5.01 -0.54 1.95
C VAL A 70 4.41 0.25 3.09
N PHE A 71 3.08 0.40 3.13
CA PHE A 71 2.42 1.35 4.02
C PHE A 71 2.69 1.08 5.52
N HIS A 72 2.94 -0.15 5.92
CA HIS A 72 3.28 -0.49 7.31
C HIS A 72 4.64 0.08 7.76
N TYR A 73 5.61 0.22 6.84
CA TYR A 73 6.87 0.92 7.14
C TYR A 73 6.64 2.43 7.29
N ILE A 74 5.79 3.01 6.44
CA ILE A 74 5.42 4.42 6.54
C ILE A 74 4.73 4.69 7.88
N PHE A 75 3.86 3.77 8.32
CA PHE A 75 3.13 3.88 9.58
C PHE A 75 4.06 3.89 10.80
N THR A 76 5.10 3.05 10.81
CA THR A 76 6.02 2.92 11.96
C THR A 76 7.18 3.91 11.93
N GLU A 77 7.61 4.35 10.74
CA GLU A 77 8.85 5.11 10.58
C GLU A 77 8.66 6.54 10.10
N SER A 78 7.44 6.95 9.77
CA SER A 78 7.16 8.24 9.15
C SER A 78 5.88 8.87 9.67
N ASN A 79 5.62 10.10 9.24
CA ASN A 79 4.34 10.76 9.46
C ASN A 79 3.34 10.34 8.37
N VAL A 80 2.41 9.45 8.72
CA VAL A 80 1.38 8.91 7.81
C VAL A 80 0.53 10.02 7.18
N TRP A 81 0.19 11.05 7.93
CA TRP A 81 -0.66 12.12 7.42
C TRP A 81 0.06 12.98 6.41
N ARG A 82 1.34 13.30 6.65
CA ARG A 82 2.17 13.99 5.68
C ARG A 82 2.34 13.17 4.41
N PHE A 83 2.57 11.86 4.55
CA PHE A 83 2.63 10.95 3.40
C PHE A 83 1.36 11.00 2.56
N LEU A 84 0.18 10.85 3.20
CA LEU A 84 -1.12 10.88 2.52
C LEU A 84 -1.36 12.21 1.83
N ASP A 85 -1.19 13.32 2.54
CA ASP A 85 -1.45 14.67 1.99
C ASP A 85 -0.58 14.95 0.76
N GLN A 86 0.69 14.56 0.78
CA GLN A 86 1.60 14.73 -0.35
C GLN A 86 1.26 13.76 -1.50
N ALA A 87 0.90 12.51 -1.21
CA ALA A 87 0.46 11.57 -2.23
C ALA A 87 -0.82 12.03 -2.94
N LEU A 88 -1.81 12.52 -2.18
CA LEU A 88 -3.04 13.07 -2.72
C LEU A 88 -2.79 14.31 -3.58
N SER A 89 -1.83 15.16 -3.22
CA SER A 89 -1.49 16.36 -3.99
C SER A 89 -0.94 16.07 -5.38
N LEU A 90 -0.40 14.87 -5.61
CA LEU A 90 0.12 14.43 -6.91
C LEU A 90 -0.99 14.04 -7.90
N LEU A 91 -2.15 13.56 -7.40
CA LEU A 91 -3.18 12.99 -8.27
C LEU A 91 -3.79 14.05 -9.19
N ALA A 92 -3.86 13.74 -10.47
CA ALA A 92 -4.61 14.49 -11.47
C ALA A 92 -6.13 14.39 -11.22
N PRO A 93 -6.97 15.32 -11.72
CA PRO A 93 -8.41 15.12 -11.78
C PRO A 93 -8.75 13.80 -12.49
N GLY A 94 -9.60 12.96 -11.88
CA GLY A 94 -9.88 11.60 -12.35
C GLY A 94 -8.79 10.58 -12.01
N GLY A 95 -7.68 10.98 -11.41
CA GLY A 95 -6.58 10.10 -11.02
C GLY A 95 -6.92 9.22 -9.80
N ALA A 96 -6.23 8.10 -9.68
CA ALA A 96 -6.46 7.12 -8.63
C ALA A 96 -5.18 6.72 -7.89
N MET A 97 -5.32 6.35 -6.61
CA MET A 97 -4.26 5.79 -5.79
C MET A 97 -4.69 4.46 -5.20
N LEU A 98 -3.80 3.48 -5.22
CA LEU A 98 -3.94 2.24 -4.48
C LEU A 98 -2.91 2.20 -3.35
N LEU A 99 -3.40 2.19 -2.11
CA LEU A 99 -2.66 1.74 -0.94
C LEU A 99 -2.97 0.26 -0.75
N GLY A 100 -2.09 -0.60 -1.21
CA GLY A 100 -2.36 -2.04 -1.24
C GLY A 100 -1.54 -2.83 -0.23
N ASP A 101 -2.06 -4.01 0.07
CA ASP A 101 -1.45 -4.99 0.97
C ASP A 101 -1.17 -4.45 2.37
N ILE A 102 -2.13 -3.69 2.92
CA ILE A 102 -2.05 -3.10 4.26
C ILE A 102 -2.32 -4.19 5.29
N PRO A 103 -1.36 -4.52 6.20
CA PRO A 103 -1.64 -5.43 7.29
C PRO A 103 -2.66 -4.79 8.24
N ASN A 104 -3.72 -5.52 8.56
CA ASN A 104 -4.72 -5.08 9.53
C ASN A 104 -4.83 -6.09 10.69
N ILE A 105 -4.36 -5.70 11.87
CA ILE A 105 -4.35 -6.58 13.04
C ILE A 105 -5.78 -6.94 13.49
N SER A 106 -6.75 -6.04 13.34
CA SER A 106 -8.15 -6.32 13.66
C SER A 106 -8.74 -7.38 12.72
N LYS A 107 -8.47 -7.27 11.41
CA LYS A 107 -8.88 -8.29 10.43
C LYS A 107 -8.19 -9.62 10.67
N ARG A 108 -6.88 -9.60 10.99
CA ARG A 108 -6.13 -10.80 11.36
C ARG A 108 -6.74 -11.50 12.57
N LYS A 109 -7.10 -10.75 13.64
CA LYS A 109 -7.75 -11.29 14.83
C LYS A 109 -9.10 -11.93 14.47
N ARG A 110 -9.94 -11.24 13.70
CA ARG A 110 -11.24 -11.80 13.24
C ARG A 110 -11.05 -13.11 12.46
N PHE A 111 -10.06 -13.16 11.56
CA PHE A 111 -9.77 -14.37 10.80
C PHE A 111 -9.35 -15.53 11.70
N PHE A 112 -8.34 -15.35 12.53
CA PHE A 112 -7.82 -16.43 13.38
C PHE A 112 -8.76 -16.86 14.51
N ALA A 113 -9.74 -16.05 14.88
CA ALA A 113 -10.82 -16.43 15.79
C ALA A 113 -11.94 -17.23 15.12
N SER A 114 -11.99 -17.29 13.79
CA SER A 114 -12.99 -18.03 13.03
C SER A 114 -12.62 -19.51 12.87
N ALA A 115 -13.62 -20.36 12.62
CA ALA A 115 -13.37 -21.79 12.34
C ALA A 115 -12.40 -21.97 11.16
N THR A 116 -12.60 -21.23 10.05
CA THR A 116 -11.72 -21.26 8.88
C THR A 116 -10.28 -20.85 9.21
N GLY A 117 -10.11 -19.83 10.07
CA GLY A 117 -8.79 -19.38 10.48
C GLY A 117 -8.07 -20.37 11.38
N ILE A 118 -8.80 -21.07 12.26
CA ILE A 118 -8.26 -22.15 13.11
C ILE A 118 -7.78 -23.32 12.23
N GLU A 119 -8.60 -23.76 11.28
CA GLU A 119 -8.24 -24.83 10.34
C GLU A 119 -6.99 -24.44 9.50
N TYR A 120 -6.99 -23.22 9.00
CA TYR A 120 -5.82 -22.68 8.27
C TYR A 120 -4.55 -22.68 9.14
N HIS A 121 -4.65 -22.27 10.40
CA HIS A 121 -3.51 -22.24 11.32
C HIS A 121 -2.95 -23.65 11.59
N LYS A 122 -3.82 -24.61 11.85
CA LYS A 122 -3.44 -26.01 12.05
C LYS A 122 -2.75 -26.59 10.81
N ALA A 123 -3.30 -26.33 9.63
CA ALA A 123 -2.72 -26.78 8.37
C ALA A 123 -1.34 -26.15 8.11
N PHE A 124 -1.20 -24.85 8.39
CA PHE A 124 0.05 -24.11 8.17
C PHE A 124 1.15 -24.50 9.14
N THR A 125 0.82 -24.68 10.43
CA THR A 125 1.80 -25.03 11.48
C THR A 125 2.09 -26.53 11.57
N GLY A 126 1.19 -27.37 11.05
CA GLY A 126 1.23 -28.82 11.24
C GLY A 126 0.92 -29.26 12.68
N ARG A 127 0.33 -28.38 13.50
CA ARG A 127 0.03 -28.62 14.91
C ARG A 127 -1.47 -28.49 15.16
N ASP A 128 -1.99 -29.30 16.08
CA ASP A 128 -3.39 -29.21 16.51
C ASP A 128 -3.55 -28.16 17.63
N GLU A 129 -3.14 -26.93 17.34
CA GLU A 129 -3.21 -25.80 18.25
C GLU A 129 -4.19 -24.77 17.74
N VAL A 130 -4.98 -24.18 18.66
CA VAL A 130 -5.86 -23.05 18.35
C VAL A 130 -5.05 -21.77 18.48
N PRO A 131 -5.10 -20.86 17.49
CA PRO A 131 -4.40 -19.58 17.58
C PRO A 131 -4.92 -18.76 18.76
N GLU A 132 -4.01 -18.22 19.56
CA GLU A 132 -4.38 -17.30 20.63
C GLU A 132 -4.77 -15.95 20.05
N VAL A 133 -5.96 -15.45 20.36
CA VAL A 133 -6.50 -14.18 19.88
C VAL A 133 -7.12 -13.40 21.02
N HIS A 134 -6.61 -12.19 21.25
CA HIS A 134 -7.14 -11.26 22.25
C HIS A 134 -7.80 -10.06 21.55
N PHE A 135 -9.13 -9.94 21.71
CA PHE A 135 -9.87 -8.74 21.32
C PHE A 135 -9.76 -7.66 22.41
N ASN A 136 -10.00 -6.41 22.02
CA ASN A 136 -9.92 -5.24 22.91
C ASN A 136 -8.53 -5.06 23.58
N HIS A 137 -7.50 -5.54 22.92
CA HIS A 137 -6.11 -5.37 23.35
C HIS A 137 -5.37 -4.48 22.37
N VAL A 138 -4.69 -3.44 22.87
CA VAL A 138 -3.88 -2.54 22.06
C VAL A 138 -2.60 -3.24 21.64
N GLU A 139 -2.35 -3.27 20.35
CA GLU A 139 -1.11 -3.79 19.76
C GLU A 139 -0.27 -2.59 19.30
N PRO A 140 0.80 -2.22 20.02
CA PRO A 140 1.67 -1.11 19.61
C PRO A 140 2.21 -1.31 18.20
N ASP A 141 2.34 -0.21 17.45
CA ASP A 141 2.94 -0.18 16.12
C ASP A 141 2.24 -1.08 15.07
N GLN A 142 0.99 -1.46 15.32
CA GLN A 142 0.16 -2.21 14.39
C GLN A 142 -0.94 -1.35 13.79
N ILE A 143 -1.19 -1.53 12.50
CA ILE A 143 -2.34 -0.94 11.82
C ILE A 143 -3.58 -1.77 12.17
N ASP A 144 -4.60 -1.10 12.66
CA ASP A 144 -5.90 -1.67 13.03
C ASP A 144 -7.04 -1.03 12.22
N ASP A 145 -8.27 -1.45 12.49
CA ASP A 145 -9.46 -0.87 11.85
C ASP A 145 -9.58 0.64 12.08
N ALA A 146 -9.16 1.15 13.25
CA ALA A 146 -9.24 2.58 13.54
C ALA A 146 -8.30 3.39 12.67
N VAL A 147 -7.08 2.89 12.42
CA VAL A 147 -6.11 3.51 11.50
C VAL A 147 -6.67 3.49 10.07
N VAL A 148 -7.20 2.36 9.61
CA VAL A 148 -7.78 2.24 8.26
C VAL A 148 -8.93 3.24 8.08
N LEU A 149 -9.85 3.32 9.05
CA LEU A 149 -10.96 4.27 9.00
C LEU A 149 -10.50 5.73 9.07
N ALA A 150 -9.45 6.03 9.84
CA ALA A 150 -8.88 7.37 9.91
C ALA A 150 -8.23 7.79 8.57
N ILE A 151 -7.60 6.87 7.84
CA ILE A 151 -7.09 7.12 6.48
C ILE A 151 -8.24 7.49 5.54
N LEU A 152 -9.33 6.71 5.53
CA LEU A 152 -10.51 7.02 4.71
C LEU A 152 -11.09 8.39 5.04
N ALA A 153 -11.26 8.68 6.34
CA ALA A 153 -11.78 9.96 6.79
C ALA A 153 -10.88 11.12 6.35
N ARG A 154 -9.55 10.97 6.46
CA ARG A 154 -8.57 11.97 6.01
C ARG A 154 -8.71 12.27 4.52
N CYS A 155 -8.74 11.24 3.69
CA CYS A 155 -8.86 11.38 2.24
C CYS A 155 -10.19 12.06 1.85
N ARG A 156 -11.32 11.62 2.44
CA ARG A 156 -12.64 12.20 2.18
C ARG A 156 -12.74 13.66 2.62
N ASN A 157 -12.20 14.00 3.77
CA ASN A 157 -12.14 15.38 4.24
C ASN A 157 -11.26 16.29 3.35
N ALA A 158 -10.29 15.70 2.64
CA ALA A 158 -9.47 16.41 1.65
C ALA A 158 -10.14 16.51 0.27
N GLY A 159 -11.36 16.00 0.09
CA GLY A 159 -12.14 16.10 -1.15
C GLY A 159 -11.92 14.93 -2.12
N PHE A 160 -11.41 13.80 -1.66
CA PHE A 160 -11.23 12.58 -2.45
C PHE A 160 -12.26 11.52 -2.06
N ASP A 161 -12.65 10.67 -3.01
CA ASP A 161 -13.37 9.45 -2.69
C ASP A 161 -12.38 8.39 -2.21
N ALA A 162 -12.71 7.66 -1.15
CA ALA A 162 -11.85 6.64 -0.59
C ALA A 162 -12.66 5.44 -0.09
N TYR A 163 -12.19 4.23 -0.41
CA TYR A 163 -12.89 2.97 -0.14
C TYR A 163 -11.91 1.90 0.32
N VAL A 164 -12.29 1.13 1.35
CA VAL A 164 -11.63 -0.15 1.62
C VAL A 164 -12.20 -1.17 0.63
N VAL A 165 -11.32 -1.87 -0.06
CA VAL A 165 -11.69 -2.92 -1.00
C VAL A 165 -11.06 -4.25 -0.55
N PRO A 166 -11.77 -5.38 -0.71
CA PRO A 166 -11.20 -6.68 -0.41
C PRO A 166 -10.10 -7.01 -1.41
N GLN A 167 -9.03 -7.63 -0.92
CA GLN A 167 -8.03 -8.24 -1.80
C GLN A 167 -8.61 -9.47 -2.50
N ASP A 168 -8.09 -9.80 -3.69
CA ASP A 168 -8.39 -11.05 -4.35
C ASP A 168 -8.06 -12.23 -3.39
N ALA A 169 -9.01 -13.14 -3.24
CA ALA A 169 -8.88 -14.27 -2.31
C ALA A 169 -7.71 -15.21 -2.65
N ALA A 170 -7.21 -15.17 -3.88
CA ALA A 170 -6.04 -15.93 -4.32
C ALA A 170 -4.71 -15.33 -3.85
N LEU A 171 -4.71 -14.06 -3.40
CA LEU A 171 -3.49 -13.43 -2.91
C LEU A 171 -3.08 -14.00 -1.53
N PRO A 172 -1.78 -14.20 -1.32
CA PRO A 172 -1.27 -14.59 -0.01
C PRO A 172 -1.71 -13.57 1.05
N MET A 173 -2.22 -14.04 2.18
CA MET A 173 -2.63 -13.19 3.30
C MET A 173 -3.85 -12.27 3.06
N ALA A 174 -4.63 -12.42 1.98
CA ALA A 174 -5.85 -11.64 1.72
C ALA A 174 -6.86 -11.66 2.89
N ASN A 175 -6.81 -12.71 3.70
CA ASN A 175 -7.62 -12.89 4.91
C ASN A 175 -7.23 -11.95 6.08
N ARG A 176 -6.11 -11.23 5.99
CA ARG A 176 -5.57 -10.34 7.04
C ARG A 176 -4.95 -9.05 6.51
N ARG A 177 -5.11 -8.80 5.21
CA ARG A 177 -4.66 -7.59 4.51
C ARG A 177 -5.85 -6.85 3.91
N GLU A 178 -5.72 -5.57 3.70
CA GLU A 178 -6.72 -4.73 3.07
C GLU A 178 -6.08 -3.81 2.05
N ASP A 179 -6.88 -3.42 1.07
CA ASP A 179 -6.53 -2.42 0.08
C ASP A 179 -7.43 -1.19 0.26
N ILE A 180 -6.87 -0.01 0.06
CA ILE A 180 -7.61 1.25 0.01
C ILE A 180 -7.43 1.84 -1.37
N VAL A 181 -8.54 2.03 -2.07
CA VAL A 181 -8.60 2.77 -3.34
C VAL A 181 -9.06 4.18 -3.06
N ILE A 182 -8.33 5.15 -3.58
CA ILE A 182 -8.61 6.58 -3.43
C ILE A 182 -8.70 7.16 -4.84
N THR A 183 -9.72 7.96 -5.11
CA THR A 183 -9.90 8.62 -6.41
C THR A 183 -10.10 10.11 -6.23
N ARG A 184 -9.50 10.89 -7.11
CA ARG A 184 -9.76 12.32 -7.20
C ARG A 184 -10.94 12.54 -8.14
N PRO A 185 -12.06 13.12 -7.68
CA PRO A 185 -13.21 13.44 -8.54
C PRO A 185 -12.85 14.36 -9.69
#